data_31592851047495f474745269e433832c
#
_entry.id   31592851047495f474745269e433832c
#
_cell.length_a   1.000
_cell.length_b   1.000
_cell.length_c   1.000
_cell.angle_alpha   90.00
_cell.angle_beta   90.00
_cell.angle_gamma   90.00
#
_symmetry.space_group_name_H-M   'P 1'
#
loop_
_entity.id
_entity.type
_entity.pdbx_description
1 polymer ?
#
loop_
_entity_poly.entity_id
_entity_poly.type
_entity_poly.pdbx_seq_one_letter_code
_entity_poly.pdbx_strand_id
1 'polypeptide(L)'
;MAENAQGSPIGFLVGFISPDHPDQAYIHMVATSPNHRGAGLGRALQERFFEDVKARGVRRVMAITWPGNRISVGFHRAMGFTPADGPGTQRLYGTPAYPDYDAEGDDRVVFSREL
;
A
#
# COMPACT_ATOMS: atom_id res chain seq x y z
N MET A 1 -0.82 -12.19 9.62
CA MET A 1 -0.79 -11.34 10.82
C MET A 1 0.43 -11.68 11.66
N ALA A 2 1.10 -10.68 12.20
CA ALA A 2 2.25 -10.87 13.08
C ALA A 2 1.84 -10.59 14.52
N GLU A 3 2.40 -11.35 15.47
CA GLU A 3 2.09 -11.23 16.87
C GLU A 3 3.37 -11.19 17.71
N ASN A 4 3.29 -10.54 18.88
CA ASN A 4 4.39 -10.58 19.84
C ASN A 4 4.33 -11.85 20.69
N ALA A 5 5.26 -12.02 21.65
CA ALA A 5 5.36 -13.20 22.48
C ALA A 5 4.11 -13.43 23.38
N GLN A 6 3.33 -12.41 23.63
CA GLN A 6 2.08 -12.49 24.40
C GLN A 6 0.86 -12.72 23.52
N GLY A 7 1.03 -12.90 22.21
CA GLY A 7 -0.06 -13.12 21.27
C GLY A 7 -0.79 -11.85 20.83
N SER A 8 -0.36 -10.67 21.25
CA SER A 8 -0.93 -9.40 20.79
C SER A 8 -0.44 -9.08 19.40
N PRO A 9 -1.31 -8.61 18.48
CA PRO A 9 -0.85 -8.25 17.14
C PRO A 9 0.12 -7.08 17.19
N ILE A 10 1.26 -7.22 16.51
CA ILE A 10 2.25 -6.15 16.34
C ILE A 10 2.21 -5.54 14.95
N GLY A 11 1.49 -6.16 14.04
CA GLY A 11 1.26 -5.64 12.71
C GLY A 11 0.32 -6.53 11.90
N PHE A 12 -0.27 -5.94 10.87
CA PHE A 12 -1.11 -6.69 9.93
C PHE A 12 -1.16 -6.00 8.58
N LEU A 13 -1.50 -6.78 7.57
CA LEU A 13 -1.76 -6.30 6.22
C LEU A 13 -3.09 -6.87 5.76
N VAL A 14 -3.95 -6.00 5.22
CA VAL A 14 -5.21 -6.39 4.61
C VAL A 14 -5.12 -6.11 3.12
N GLY A 15 -5.30 -7.14 2.32
CA GLY A 15 -5.27 -7.02 0.87
C GLY A 15 -6.18 -8.05 0.23
N PHE A 16 -6.42 -7.90 -1.06
CA PHE A 16 -7.27 -8.81 -1.81
C PHE A 16 -6.89 -8.81 -3.30
N ILE A 17 -7.24 -9.89 -3.98
CA ILE A 17 -7.12 -9.99 -5.43
C ILE A 17 -8.38 -9.42 -6.05
N SER A 18 -8.21 -8.56 -7.08
CA SER A 18 -9.35 -7.95 -7.76
C SER A 18 -10.22 -9.02 -8.41
N PRO A 19 -11.55 -9.02 -8.15
CA PRO A 19 -12.45 -9.97 -8.82
C PRO A 19 -12.60 -9.72 -10.32
N ASP A 20 -12.43 -8.48 -10.76
CA ASP A 20 -12.58 -8.10 -12.18
C ASP A 20 -11.26 -8.24 -12.95
N HIS A 21 -10.14 -8.14 -12.27
CA HIS A 21 -8.79 -8.21 -12.85
C HIS A 21 -7.93 -9.16 -12.02
N PRO A 22 -7.99 -10.50 -12.28
CA PRO A 22 -7.30 -11.48 -11.45
C PRO A 22 -5.77 -11.35 -11.43
N ASP A 23 -5.19 -10.60 -12.35
CA ASP A 23 -3.76 -10.30 -12.39
C ASP A 23 -3.37 -9.10 -11.52
N GLN A 24 -4.35 -8.47 -10.86
CA GLN A 24 -4.13 -7.33 -9.96
C GLN A 24 -4.57 -7.64 -8.54
N ALA A 25 -3.82 -7.15 -7.58
CA ALA A 25 -4.17 -7.20 -6.17
C ALA A 25 -4.10 -5.80 -5.56
N TYR A 26 -4.82 -5.59 -4.48
CA TYR A 26 -4.85 -4.32 -3.77
C TYR A 26 -4.44 -4.50 -2.33
N ILE A 27 -3.59 -3.61 -1.84
CA ILE A 27 -3.34 -3.48 -0.41
C ILE A 27 -4.29 -2.42 0.11
N HIS A 28 -5.21 -2.84 0.99
CA HIS A 28 -6.17 -1.94 1.61
C HIS A 28 -5.57 -1.23 2.81
N MET A 29 -4.80 -1.94 3.62
CA MET A 29 -4.24 -1.40 4.85
C MET A 29 -3.00 -2.19 5.27
N VAL A 30 -1.96 -1.46 5.69
CA VAL A 30 -0.81 -2.02 6.42
C VAL A 30 -0.69 -1.23 7.70
N ALA A 31 -0.64 -1.91 8.82
CA ALA A 31 -0.49 -1.28 10.12
C ALA A 31 0.49 -2.05 11.00
N THR A 32 1.27 -1.31 11.76
CA THR A 32 2.18 -1.90 12.76
C THR A 32 1.98 -1.18 14.08
N SER A 33 2.23 -1.88 15.20
CA SER A 33 2.23 -1.26 16.50
C SER A 33 3.24 -0.10 16.53
N PRO A 34 2.92 1.05 17.13
CA PRO A 34 3.87 2.17 17.21
C PRO A 34 5.21 1.79 17.84
N ASN A 35 5.22 0.86 18.78
CA ASN A 35 6.43 0.40 19.44
C ASN A 35 7.30 -0.51 18.57
N HIS A 36 6.78 -0.98 17.45
CA HIS A 36 7.47 -1.91 16.54
C HIS A 36 7.75 -1.29 15.18
N ARG A 37 7.45 -0.01 14.98
CA ARG A 37 7.77 0.71 13.76
C ARG A 37 9.30 0.80 13.61
N GLY A 38 9.77 0.63 12.38
CA GLY A 38 11.19 0.65 12.09
C GLY A 38 11.90 -0.68 12.26
N ALA A 39 11.22 -1.71 12.75
CA ALA A 39 11.78 -3.06 12.87
C ALA A 39 11.68 -3.90 11.58
N GLY A 40 11.27 -3.30 10.46
CA GLY A 40 11.13 -4.00 9.19
C GLY A 40 9.85 -4.82 9.07
N LEU A 41 8.95 -4.73 10.03
CA LEU A 41 7.73 -5.54 10.03
C LEU A 41 6.80 -5.22 8.87
N GLY A 42 6.59 -3.93 8.56
CA GLY A 42 5.77 -3.53 7.43
C GLY A 42 6.31 -4.06 6.11
N ARG A 43 7.62 -4.02 5.93
CA ARG A 43 8.29 -4.58 4.76
C ARG A 43 8.06 -6.10 4.68
N ALA A 44 8.23 -6.81 5.79
CA ALA A 44 8.05 -8.25 5.84
C ALA A 44 6.61 -8.65 5.50
N LEU A 45 5.63 -7.90 6.00
CA LEU A 45 4.22 -8.13 5.70
C LEU A 45 3.92 -7.93 4.21
N GLN A 46 4.44 -6.87 3.60
CA GLN A 46 4.24 -6.62 2.18
C GLN A 46 4.95 -7.67 1.32
N GLU A 47 6.18 -8.04 1.65
CA GLU A 47 6.93 -9.05 0.91
C GLU A 47 6.19 -10.40 0.94
N ARG A 48 5.62 -10.78 2.08
CA ARG A 48 4.82 -11.99 2.21
C ARG A 48 3.57 -11.92 1.34
N PHE A 49 2.91 -10.77 1.33
CA PHE A 49 1.73 -10.54 0.48
C PHE A 49 2.10 -10.68 -1.00
N PHE A 50 3.21 -10.09 -1.43
CA PHE A 50 3.66 -10.19 -2.82
C PHE A 50 3.92 -11.65 -3.23
N GLU A 51 4.57 -12.42 -2.37
CA GLU A 51 4.81 -13.84 -2.63
C GLU A 51 3.50 -14.62 -2.78
N ASP A 52 2.57 -14.40 -1.85
CA ASP A 52 1.30 -15.10 -1.82
C ASP A 52 0.46 -14.82 -3.08
N VAL A 53 0.34 -13.54 -3.46
CA VAL A 53 -0.47 -13.18 -4.63
C VAL A 53 0.23 -13.52 -5.95
N LYS A 54 1.56 -13.41 -6.00
CA LYS A 54 2.32 -13.80 -7.19
C LYS A 54 2.16 -15.29 -7.48
N ALA A 55 2.12 -16.12 -6.46
CA ALA A 55 1.87 -17.55 -6.59
C ALA A 55 0.48 -17.84 -7.17
N ARG A 56 -0.44 -16.89 -7.07
CA ARG A 56 -1.80 -16.99 -7.62
C ARG A 56 -1.98 -16.32 -8.98
N GLY A 57 -0.88 -15.89 -9.61
CA GLY A 57 -0.91 -15.30 -10.94
C GLY A 57 -1.03 -13.78 -10.99
N VAL A 58 -0.97 -13.11 -9.83
CA VAL A 58 -1.01 -11.65 -9.78
C VAL A 58 0.31 -11.09 -10.31
N ARG A 59 0.20 -10.05 -11.14
CA ARG A 59 1.34 -9.36 -11.76
C ARG A 59 1.52 -7.93 -11.29
N ARG A 60 0.49 -7.33 -10.70
CA ARG A 60 0.51 -5.93 -10.28
C ARG A 60 -0.19 -5.80 -8.93
N VAL A 61 0.43 -5.04 -8.03
CA VAL A 61 -0.17 -4.68 -6.74
C VAL A 61 -0.42 -3.19 -6.74
N MET A 62 -1.62 -2.80 -6.30
CA MET A 62 -2.05 -1.41 -6.18
C MET A 62 -2.20 -1.04 -4.70
N ALA A 63 -1.94 0.21 -4.39
CA ALA A 63 -2.17 0.75 -3.05
C ALA A 63 -2.62 2.19 -3.17
N ILE A 64 -3.45 2.65 -2.25
CA ILE A 64 -4.01 4.01 -2.25
C ILE A 64 -3.74 4.64 -0.89
N THR A 65 -3.25 5.88 -0.88
CA THR A 65 -3.03 6.62 0.37
C THR A 65 -3.29 8.11 0.19
N TRP A 66 -3.53 8.80 1.30
CA TRP A 66 -3.64 10.25 1.31
C TRP A 66 -2.26 10.88 1.09
N PRO A 67 -2.13 11.86 0.17
CA PRO A 67 -0.82 12.42 -0.18
C PRO A 67 -0.12 13.15 0.97
N GLY A 68 -0.87 13.63 1.97
CA GLY A 68 -0.29 14.24 3.17
C GLY A 68 0.29 13.25 4.17
N ASN A 69 0.02 11.96 4.01
CA ASN A 69 0.61 10.93 4.84
C ASN A 69 2.01 10.57 4.34
N ARG A 70 3.00 11.38 4.73
CA ARG A 70 4.37 11.26 4.24
C ARG A 70 5.03 9.93 4.62
N ILE A 71 4.67 9.37 5.76
CA ILE A 71 5.21 8.07 6.21
C ILE A 71 4.74 6.98 5.27
N SER A 72 3.46 6.94 4.95
CA SER A 72 2.89 5.95 4.02
C SER A 72 3.44 6.12 2.61
N VAL A 73 3.50 7.36 2.11
CA VAL A 73 4.05 7.67 0.79
C VAL A 73 5.50 7.20 0.68
N GLY A 74 6.33 7.55 1.66
CA GLY A 74 7.74 7.15 1.68
C GLY A 74 7.91 5.64 1.79
N PHE A 75 7.08 4.98 2.59
CA PHE A 75 7.12 3.53 2.73
C PHE A 75 6.78 2.82 1.42
N HIS A 76 5.71 3.24 0.74
CA HIS A 76 5.34 2.62 -0.53
C HIS A 76 6.40 2.85 -1.61
N ARG A 77 7.00 4.04 -1.67
CA ARG A 77 8.11 4.29 -2.59
C ARG A 77 9.31 3.38 -2.27
N ALA A 78 9.65 3.21 -1.00
CA ALA A 78 10.74 2.33 -0.58
C ALA A 78 10.47 0.87 -0.94
N MET A 79 9.20 0.46 -0.98
CA MET A 79 8.79 -0.89 -1.39
C MET A 79 8.69 -1.06 -2.91
N GLY A 80 9.10 -0.06 -3.69
CA GLY A 80 9.11 -0.15 -5.14
C GLY A 80 7.82 0.26 -5.83
N PHE A 81 6.87 0.86 -5.11
CA PHE A 81 5.66 1.39 -5.71
C PHE A 81 5.94 2.71 -6.40
N THR A 82 5.26 2.94 -7.51
CA THR A 82 5.31 4.19 -8.27
C THR A 82 3.94 4.86 -8.25
N PRO A 83 3.86 6.16 -7.92
CA PRO A 83 2.58 6.87 -7.98
C PRO A 83 2.17 7.13 -9.42
N ALA A 84 0.88 6.98 -9.70
CA ALA A 84 0.34 7.33 -11.00
C ALA A 84 0.49 8.85 -11.22
N ASP A 85 0.99 9.24 -12.39
CA ASP A 85 1.22 10.63 -12.76
C ASP A 85 0.81 10.81 -14.22
N GLY A 86 -0.26 11.56 -14.45
CA GLY A 86 -0.81 11.72 -15.78
C GLY A 86 -2.09 12.55 -15.76
N PRO A 87 -2.96 12.38 -16.76
CA PRO A 87 -4.21 13.16 -16.83
C PRO A 87 -5.03 12.98 -15.54
N GLY A 88 -5.46 14.10 -14.97
CA GLY A 88 -6.24 14.11 -13.74
C GLY A 88 -5.42 14.20 -12.46
N THR A 89 -4.10 14.01 -12.51
CA THR A 89 -3.27 14.17 -11.31
C THR A 89 -2.80 15.60 -11.14
N GLN A 90 -2.61 15.99 -9.87
CA GLN A 90 -1.96 17.23 -9.48
C GLN A 90 -0.88 16.89 -8.44
N ARG A 91 0.13 17.76 -8.36
CA ARG A 91 1.17 17.57 -7.34
C ARG A 91 0.68 18.12 -6.01
N LEU A 92 0.36 17.21 -5.09
CA LEU A 92 -0.11 17.54 -3.75
C LEU A 92 0.92 17.04 -2.74
N TYR A 93 1.35 17.91 -1.84
CA TYR A 93 2.38 17.59 -0.84
C TYR A 93 3.66 17.01 -1.48
N GLY A 94 3.97 17.42 -2.70
CA GLY A 94 5.16 16.98 -3.43
C GLY A 94 5.01 15.66 -4.16
N THR A 95 3.81 15.08 -4.22
CA THR A 95 3.55 13.78 -4.85
C THR A 95 2.39 13.90 -5.83
N PRO A 96 2.46 13.27 -7.02
CA PRO A 96 1.30 13.21 -7.91
C PRO A 96 0.13 12.49 -7.23
N ALA A 97 -1.04 13.09 -7.29
CA ALA A 97 -2.22 12.54 -6.65
C ALA A 97 -3.48 12.95 -7.43
N TYR A 98 -4.55 12.16 -7.25
CA TYR A 98 -5.86 12.48 -7.82
C TYR A 98 -6.64 13.28 -6.80
N PRO A 99 -6.91 14.59 -7.04
CA PRO A 99 -7.77 15.35 -6.13
C PRO A 99 -9.19 14.82 -6.19
N ASP A 100 -9.87 14.85 -5.06
CA ASP A 100 -11.26 14.42 -4.93
C ASP A 100 -11.53 13.01 -5.47
N TYR A 101 -10.60 12.09 -5.27
CA TYR A 101 -10.63 10.75 -5.85
C TYR A 101 -11.86 9.94 -5.44
N ASP A 102 -12.14 9.87 -4.15
CA ASP A 102 -13.31 9.14 -3.63
C ASP A 102 -14.52 10.06 -3.43
N ALA A 103 -14.26 11.30 -2.99
CA ALA A 103 -15.26 12.32 -2.75
C ALA A 103 -14.57 13.67 -2.67
N GLU A 104 -15.34 14.75 -2.61
CA GLU A 104 -14.77 16.09 -2.43
C GLU A 104 -13.86 16.13 -1.19
N GLY A 105 -12.62 16.57 -1.37
CA GLY A 105 -11.61 16.62 -0.31
C GLY A 105 -10.88 15.30 -0.06
N ASP A 106 -11.27 14.22 -0.70
CA ASP A 106 -10.61 12.92 -0.57
C ASP A 106 -9.53 12.72 -1.64
N ASP A 107 -8.42 13.42 -1.48
CA ASP A 107 -7.30 13.30 -2.40
C ASP A 107 -6.57 11.97 -2.17
N ARG A 108 -6.13 11.30 -3.24
CA ARG A 108 -5.47 10.00 -3.13
C ARG A 108 -4.29 9.88 -4.07
N VAL A 109 -3.20 9.32 -3.54
CA VAL A 109 -2.09 8.82 -4.36
C VAL A 109 -2.43 7.38 -4.73
N VAL A 110 -2.40 7.07 -6.00
CA VAL A 110 -2.62 5.71 -6.49
C VAL A 110 -1.27 5.11 -6.84
N PHE A 111 -0.81 4.17 -6.04
CA PHE A 111 0.48 3.50 -6.24
C PHE A 111 0.29 2.18 -6.96
N SER A 112 1.28 1.82 -7.78
CA SER A 112 1.33 0.48 -8.38
C SER A 112 2.75 -0.06 -8.36
N ARG A 113 2.86 -1.38 -8.26
CA ARG A 113 4.12 -2.10 -8.36
C ARG A 113 3.91 -3.35 -9.22
N GLU A 114 4.77 -3.53 -10.22
CA GLU A 114 4.84 -4.77 -10.99
C GLU A 114 5.58 -5.85 -10.17
N LEU A 115 5.10 -7.07 -10.24
CA LEU A 115 5.72 -8.21 -9.55
C LEU A 115 6.62 -9.02 -10.48
#